data_6d0e61fde7f70b02dbc74a1463c1a794
#
_entry.id   6d0e61fde7f70b02dbc74a1463c1a794
#
_cell.length_a   1.000
_cell.length_b   1.000
_cell.length_c   1.000
_cell.angle_alpha   90.00
_cell.angle_beta   90.00
_cell.angle_gamma   90.00
#
_symmetry.space_group_name_H-M   'P 1'
#
loop_
_entity.id
_entity.type
_entity.pdbx_description
1 polymer ?
#
loop_
_entity_poly.entity_id
_entity_poly.type
_entity_poly.pdbx_seq_one_letter_code
_entity_poly.pdbx_strand_id
1 'polypeptide(L)'
;FLPLEDVEAIELRPDVPRLAIEHLGLDDDPRLYIRIGDAVELLPSAEPADLIFVDLYNDLGPAPGHLAWTFLESCQKKLQPNGWLVINQWATDDGKPLGAALLRGLFHRHYWELPVKEGNVILLVPGDLDQALDIDALTARAQALAPRLGYSLEALIKAIRPAT
;
A
#
# COMPACT_ATOMS: atom_id res chain seq x y z
N PHE A 1 -3.32 -16.66 -7.27
CA PHE A 1 -1.97 -16.19 -6.91
C PHE A 1 -1.38 -15.55 -8.14
N LEU A 2 -1.05 -14.27 -8.05
CA LEU A 2 -0.09 -13.67 -8.97
C LEU A 2 1.27 -14.30 -8.62
N PRO A 3 2.06 -14.75 -9.58
CA PRO A 3 3.44 -15.11 -9.31
C PRO A 3 4.16 -13.81 -8.93
N LEU A 4 4.30 -13.54 -7.63
CA LEU A 4 5.22 -12.54 -7.15
C LEU A 4 6.62 -13.13 -7.36
N GLU A 5 7.46 -12.44 -8.12
CA GLU A 5 8.81 -12.93 -8.37
C GLU A 5 9.71 -12.62 -7.18
N ASP A 6 9.68 -11.37 -6.69
CA ASP A 6 10.46 -10.94 -5.52
C ASP A 6 9.63 -10.01 -4.63
N VAL A 7 9.81 -10.15 -3.32
CA VAL A 7 9.19 -9.29 -2.30
C VAL A 7 10.28 -8.78 -1.36
N GLU A 8 10.48 -7.48 -1.32
CA GLU A 8 11.29 -6.83 -0.30
C GLU A 8 10.37 -6.28 0.80
N ALA A 9 10.59 -6.68 2.05
CA ALA A 9 9.93 -6.15 3.23
C ALA A 9 10.92 -5.34 4.07
N ILE A 10 10.56 -4.08 4.38
CA ILE A 10 11.34 -3.23 5.28
C ILE A 10 10.60 -3.13 6.60
N GLU A 11 11.20 -3.62 7.66
CA GLU A 11 10.61 -3.65 9.01
C GLU A 11 11.56 -3.00 10.01
N LEU A 12 11.04 -2.06 10.79
CA LEU A 12 11.84 -1.32 11.78
C LEU A 12 12.33 -2.21 12.93
N ARG A 13 11.49 -3.15 13.38
CA ARG A 13 11.73 -3.94 14.60
C ARG A 13 12.15 -5.37 14.26
N PRO A 14 13.36 -5.80 14.61
CA PRO A 14 13.84 -7.14 14.27
C PRO A 14 13.02 -8.27 14.92
N ASP A 15 12.32 -7.98 16.01
CA ASP A 15 11.46 -8.96 16.67
C ASP A 15 10.21 -9.31 15.85
N VAL A 16 9.71 -8.41 15.00
CA VAL A 16 8.49 -8.66 14.22
C VAL A 16 8.66 -9.83 13.25
N PRO A 17 9.63 -9.85 12.33
CA PRO A 17 9.81 -10.99 11.45
C PRO A 17 10.22 -12.26 12.21
N ARG A 18 11.01 -12.15 13.29
CA ARG A 18 11.35 -13.30 14.13
C ARG A 18 10.10 -13.96 14.71
N LEU A 19 9.18 -13.18 15.30
CA LEU A 19 7.92 -13.70 15.84
C LEU A 19 6.99 -14.22 14.75
N ALA A 20 6.98 -13.61 13.56
CA ALA A 20 6.21 -14.10 12.44
C ALA A 20 6.70 -15.47 11.96
N ILE A 21 8.00 -15.71 11.92
CA ILE A 21 8.60 -17.01 11.61
C ILE A 21 8.28 -18.03 12.72
N GLU A 22 8.49 -17.67 13.98
CA GLU A 22 8.34 -18.59 15.12
C GLU A 22 6.88 -18.98 15.39
N HIS A 23 5.91 -18.08 15.13
CA HIS A 23 4.54 -18.23 15.63
C HIS A 23 3.44 -18.07 14.58
N LEU A 24 3.69 -17.44 13.43
CA LEU A 24 2.68 -17.12 12.44
C LEU A 24 2.87 -17.84 11.10
N GLY A 25 3.84 -18.73 11.01
CA GLY A 25 4.08 -19.53 9.81
C GLY A 25 4.66 -18.73 8.64
N LEU A 26 5.41 -17.65 8.91
CA LEU A 26 6.21 -17.02 7.89
C LEU A 26 7.36 -17.96 7.56
N ASP A 27 7.23 -18.67 6.44
CA ASP A 27 8.24 -19.61 5.98
C ASP A 27 9.45 -18.88 5.37
N ASP A 28 10.58 -19.58 5.31
CA ASP A 28 11.77 -19.13 4.60
C ASP A 28 11.50 -19.25 3.07
N ASP A 29 10.85 -18.24 2.52
CA ASP A 29 10.57 -18.16 1.09
C ASP A 29 11.73 -17.43 0.41
N PRO A 30 12.44 -18.05 -0.55
CA PRO A 30 13.58 -17.44 -1.23
C PRO A 30 13.22 -16.17 -2.02
N ARG A 31 11.93 -15.90 -2.22
CA ARG A 31 11.43 -14.68 -2.87
C ARG A 31 11.22 -13.53 -1.88
N LEU A 32 11.22 -13.80 -0.56
CA LEU A 32 11.02 -12.80 0.48
C LEU A 32 12.37 -12.35 1.04
N TYR A 33 12.70 -11.09 0.83
CA TYR A 33 13.88 -10.46 1.39
C TYR A 33 13.49 -9.45 2.46
N ILE A 34 13.90 -9.68 3.71
CA ILE A 34 13.57 -8.82 4.85
C ILE A 34 14.77 -7.95 5.20
N ARG A 35 14.58 -6.63 5.16
CA ARG A 35 15.56 -5.64 5.62
C ARG A 35 15.10 -5.02 6.93
N ILE A 36 15.96 -5.04 7.94
CA ILE A 36 15.68 -4.42 9.24
C ILE A 36 16.20 -2.98 9.23
N GLY A 37 15.28 -2.02 9.47
CA GLY A 37 15.59 -0.61 9.59
C GLY A 37 14.41 0.30 9.28
N ASP A 38 14.66 1.61 9.35
CA ASP A 38 13.64 2.62 9.06
C ASP A 38 13.36 2.67 7.55
N ALA A 39 12.10 2.51 7.19
CA ALA A 39 11.66 2.56 5.79
C ALA A 39 11.97 3.92 5.12
N VAL A 40 11.95 5.02 5.88
CA VAL A 40 12.28 6.35 5.37
C VAL A 40 13.76 6.42 4.93
N GLU A 41 14.64 5.72 5.65
CA GLU A 41 16.06 5.68 5.37
C GLU A 41 16.44 4.64 4.31
N LEU A 42 15.76 3.47 4.32
CA LEU A 42 16.15 2.33 3.49
C LEU A 42 15.52 2.37 2.09
N LEU A 43 14.31 2.92 1.93
CA LEU A 43 13.60 2.98 0.65
C LEU A 43 14.43 3.59 -0.49
N PRO A 44 15.21 4.67 -0.31
CA PRO A 44 16.03 5.23 -1.39
C PRO A 44 17.03 4.25 -2.01
N SER A 45 17.43 3.21 -1.28
CA SER A 45 18.34 2.15 -1.74
C SER A 45 17.64 0.88 -2.24
N ALA A 46 16.30 0.80 -2.14
CA ALA A 46 15.53 -0.31 -2.66
C ALA A 46 15.49 -0.32 -4.19
N GLU A 47 15.28 -1.49 -4.78
CA GLU A 47 15.05 -1.59 -6.22
C GLU A 47 13.68 -1.02 -6.61
N PRO A 48 13.49 -0.55 -7.86
CA PRO A 48 12.18 -0.15 -8.35
C PRO A 48 11.19 -1.32 -8.36
N ALA A 49 9.94 -1.07 -7.92
CA ALA A 49 8.92 -2.09 -7.74
C ALA A 49 7.64 -1.81 -8.56
N ASP A 50 6.96 -2.87 -8.96
CA ASP A 50 5.63 -2.77 -9.57
C ASP A 50 4.54 -2.43 -8.55
N LEU A 51 4.79 -2.76 -7.26
CA LEU A 51 3.84 -2.54 -6.19
C LEU A 51 4.58 -2.19 -4.89
N ILE A 52 4.21 -1.06 -4.30
CA ILE A 52 4.70 -0.64 -2.99
C ILE A 52 3.52 -0.55 -2.03
N PHE A 53 3.60 -1.28 -0.91
CA PHE A 53 2.66 -1.14 0.20
C PHE A 53 3.28 -0.31 1.31
N VAL A 54 2.57 0.71 1.78
CA VAL A 54 2.93 1.53 2.93
C VAL A 54 1.90 1.29 4.03
N ASP A 55 2.32 0.58 5.07
CA ASP A 55 1.51 0.25 6.25
C ASP A 55 2.38 0.47 7.51
N LEU A 56 2.74 1.72 7.77
CA LEU A 56 3.71 2.10 8.79
C LEU A 56 2.99 2.65 10.04
N TYR A 57 2.84 1.79 11.03
CA TYR A 57 2.20 2.09 12.30
C TYR A 57 3.07 1.67 13.49
N ASN A 58 2.84 2.35 14.61
CA ASN A 58 3.35 1.97 15.92
C ASN A 58 2.20 1.96 16.94
N ASP A 59 2.49 1.73 18.21
CA ASP A 59 1.52 1.70 19.30
C ASP A 59 0.80 3.04 19.57
N LEU A 60 1.29 4.14 19.02
CA LEU A 60 0.68 5.47 19.14
C LEU A 60 -0.09 5.90 17.88
N GLY A 61 -0.02 5.11 16.80
CA GLY A 61 -0.68 5.40 15.52
C GLY A 61 0.28 5.39 14.34
N PRO A 62 0.00 6.21 13.30
CA PRO A 62 0.88 6.32 12.14
C PRO A 62 2.30 6.70 12.52
N ALA A 63 3.29 5.98 11.97
CA ALA A 63 4.69 6.20 12.29
C ALA A 63 5.15 7.61 11.90
N PRO A 64 6.01 8.26 12.68
CA PRO A 64 6.59 9.54 12.30
C PRO A 64 7.29 9.45 10.93
N GLY A 65 7.08 10.44 10.09
CA GLY A 65 7.72 10.51 8.77
C GLY A 65 7.00 9.80 7.63
N HIS A 66 6.06 8.87 7.89
CA HIS A 66 5.35 8.16 6.82
C HIS A 66 4.48 9.10 5.95
N LEU A 67 4.04 10.24 6.48
CA LEU A 67 3.38 11.33 5.75
C LEU A 67 4.33 12.48 5.38
N ALA A 68 5.65 12.30 5.50
CA ALA A 68 6.58 13.30 5.01
C ALA A 68 6.53 13.33 3.47
N TRP A 69 6.49 14.53 2.91
CA TRP A 69 6.53 14.73 1.45
C TRP A 69 7.67 13.95 0.79
N THR A 70 8.87 14.05 1.39
CA THR A 70 10.07 13.39 0.87
C THR A 70 9.98 11.88 0.85
N PHE A 71 9.33 11.27 1.84
CA PHE A 71 9.12 9.81 1.87
C PHE A 71 8.15 9.37 0.79
N LEU A 72 6.98 10.01 0.71
CA LEU A 72 5.96 9.67 -0.29
C LEU A 72 6.45 9.94 -1.73
N GLU A 73 7.21 11.01 -1.94
CA GLU A 73 7.88 11.28 -3.21
C GLU A 73 8.93 10.19 -3.54
N SER A 74 9.65 9.69 -2.53
CA SER A 74 10.56 8.56 -2.70
C SER A 74 9.83 7.28 -3.06
N CYS A 75 8.67 7.00 -2.44
CA CYS A 75 7.82 5.88 -2.85
C CYS A 75 7.43 5.98 -4.32
N GLN A 76 6.97 7.15 -4.76
CA GLN A 76 6.56 7.37 -6.14
C GLN A 76 7.73 7.19 -7.13
N LYS A 77 8.92 7.70 -6.79
CA LYS A 77 10.15 7.54 -7.61
C LYS A 77 10.65 6.10 -7.70
N LYS A 78 10.26 5.24 -6.75
CA LYS A 78 10.62 3.82 -6.71
C LYS A 78 9.58 2.92 -7.39
N LEU A 79 8.49 3.47 -7.89
CA LEU A 79 7.55 2.72 -8.71
C LEU A 79 8.06 2.56 -10.15
N GLN A 80 7.82 1.39 -10.71
CA GLN A 80 7.87 1.19 -12.15
C GLN A 80 6.77 2.04 -12.83
N PRO A 81 6.88 2.38 -14.13
CA PRO A 81 5.93 3.26 -14.80
C PRO A 81 4.45 2.85 -14.69
N ASN A 82 4.16 1.54 -14.69
CA ASN A 82 2.81 1.00 -14.53
C ASN A 82 2.55 0.47 -13.12
N GLY A 83 3.41 0.82 -12.16
CA GLY A 83 3.33 0.36 -10.78
C GLY A 83 2.26 1.09 -9.97
N TRP A 84 2.02 0.57 -8.77
CA TRP A 84 1.03 1.13 -7.85
C TRP A 84 1.62 1.31 -6.45
N LEU A 85 1.34 2.46 -5.85
CA LEU A 85 1.56 2.71 -4.43
C LEU A 85 0.23 2.54 -3.70
N VAL A 86 0.22 1.65 -2.72
CA VAL A 86 -0.94 1.37 -1.86
C VAL A 86 -0.59 1.82 -0.45
N ILE A 87 -1.34 2.78 0.09
CA ILE A 87 -1.09 3.34 1.41
C ILE A 87 -2.28 3.02 2.32
N ASN A 88 -2.04 2.33 3.43
CA ASN A 88 -3.01 2.21 4.50
C ASN A 88 -2.94 3.47 5.37
N GLN A 89 -4.07 4.21 5.48
CA GLN A 89 -4.11 5.46 6.20
C GLN A 89 -5.33 5.53 7.13
N TRP A 90 -5.16 6.13 8.30
CA TRP A 90 -6.30 6.39 9.17
C TRP A 90 -7.26 7.40 8.55
N ALA A 91 -8.56 7.18 8.76
CA ALA A 91 -9.59 8.14 8.45
C ALA A 91 -9.69 9.18 9.56
N THR A 92 -9.92 10.43 9.18
CA THR A 92 -10.37 11.49 10.07
C THR A 92 -11.87 11.38 10.34
N ASP A 93 -12.41 12.13 11.29
CA ASP A 93 -13.84 12.09 11.65
C ASP A 93 -14.78 12.38 10.47
N ASP A 94 -14.30 13.12 9.45
CA ASP A 94 -15.04 13.39 8.21
C ASP A 94 -14.82 12.31 7.12
N GLY A 95 -14.16 11.21 7.46
CA GLY A 95 -13.93 10.06 6.57
C GLY A 95 -12.90 10.29 5.47
N LYS A 96 -12.06 11.31 5.61
CA LYS A 96 -10.91 11.54 4.71
C LYS A 96 -9.64 10.88 5.25
N PRO A 97 -8.68 10.56 4.38
CA PRO A 97 -7.39 10.07 4.86
C PRO A 97 -6.67 11.15 5.67
N LEU A 98 -6.02 10.74 6.75
CA LEU A 98 -5.12 11.62 7.50
C LEU A 98 -4.05 12.17 6.55
N GLY A 99 -3.77 13.48 6.60
CA GLY A 99 -2.85 14.12 5.67
C GLY A 99 -3.43 14.42 4.27
N ALA A 100 -4.76 14.36 4.10
CA ALA A 100 -5.42 14.57 2.80
C ALA A 100 -4.93 15.78 2.01
N ALA A 101 -4.63 16.91 2.68
CA ALA A 101 -4.13 18.10 1.99
C ALA A 101 -2.75 17.89 1.36
N LEU A 102 -1.84 17.20 2.07
CA LEU A 102 -0.51 16.85 1.58
C LEU A 102 -0.62 15.85 0.42
N LEU A 103 -1.42 14.81 0.57
CA LEU A 103 -1.65 13.80 -0.45
C LEU A 103 -2.19 14.41 -1.76
N ARG A 104 -3.17 15.31 -1.66
CA ARG A 104 -3.70 16.05 -2.82
C ARG A 104 -2.64 16.94 -3.48
N GLY A 105 -1.78 17.58 -2.69
CA GLY A 105 -0.68 18.39 -3.20
C GLY A 105 0.35 17.57 -3.95
N LEU A 106 0.77 16.46 -3.37
CA LEU A 106 1.81 15.60 -3.93
C LEU A 106 1.33 14.83 -5.17
N PHE A 107 0.16 14.21 -5.11
CA PHE A 107 -0.36 13.37 -6.18
C PHE A 107 -1.36 14.10 -7.10
N HIS A 108 -1.46 15.43 -7.00
CA HIS A 108 -2.32 16.27 -7.86
C HIS A 108 -3.77 15.79 -7.96
N ARG A 109 -4.30 15.11 -6.93
CA ARG A 109 -5.60 14.43 -6.90
C ARG A 109 -5.72 13.22 -7.85
N HIS A 110 -4.65 12.74 -8.44
CA HIS A 110 -4.62 11.58 -9.32
C HIS A 110 -4.39 10.30 -8.50
N TYR A 111 -5.30 10.02 -7.58
CA TYR A 111 -5.34 8.80 -6.78
C TYR A 111 -6.79 8.46 -6.39
N TRP A 112 -7.00 7.25 -5.93
CA TRP A 112 -8.31 6.78 -5.47
C TRP A 112 -8.25 6.44 -3.99
N GLU A 113 -9.42 6.54 -3.36
CA GLU A 113 -9.64 6.23 -1.96
C GLU A 113 -10.58 5.03 -1.87
N LEU A 114 -10.23 4.07 -1.04
CA LEU A 114 -11.08 2.95 -0.65
C LEU A 114 -11.30 3.02 0.87
N PRO A 115 -12.44 3.58 1.33
CA PRO A 115 -12.80 3.53 2.75
C PRO A 115 -13.03 2.09 3.22
N VAL A 116 -12.46 1.72 4.36
CA VAL A 116 -12.67 0.42 5.00
C VAL A 116 -13.34 0.58 6.36
N LYS A 117 -14.01 -0.47 6.84
CA LYS A 117 -14.92 -0.40 8.00
C LYS A 117 -14.21 -0.06 9.31
N GLU A 118 -12.95 -0.41 9.43
CA GLU A 118 -12.14 -0.26 10.66
C GLU A 118 -11.63 1.17 10.89
N GLY A 119 -12.12 2.15 10.12
CA GLY A 119 -11.72 3.55 10.25
C GLY A 119 -10.45 3.90 9.49
N ASN A 120 -10.08 3.09 8.51
CA ASN A 120 -8.97 3.37 7.61
C ASN A 120 -9.48 3.75 6.20
N VAL A 121 -8.60 4.38 5.43
CA VAL A 121 -8.76 4.62 4.00
C VAL A 121 -7.53 4.07 3.29
N ILE A 122 -7.75 3.14 2.37
CA ILE A 122 -6.68 2.65 1.51
C ILE A 122 -6.56 3.59 0.30
N LEU A 123 -5.37 4.11 0.07
CA LEU A 123 -5.08 4.97 -1.08
C LEU A 123 -4.45 4.13 -2.18
N LEU A 124 -4.90 4.35 -3.40
CA LEU A 124 -4.39 3.71 -4.61
C LEU A 124 -3.81 4.81 -5.50
N VAL A 125 -2.49 4.89 -5.55
CA VAL A 125 -1.75 5.92 -6.30
C VAL A 125 -1.01 5.25 -7.45
N PRO A 126 -1.24 5.62 -8.72
CA PRO A 126 -0.51 5.07 -9.85
C PRO A 126 0.91 5.65 -9.92
N GLY A 127 1.84 4.87 -10.44
CA GLY A 127 3.21 5.34 -10.71
C GLY A 127 3.25 6.41 -11.79
N ASP A 128 2.42 6.26 -12.82
CA ASP A 128 2.12 7.32 -13.78
C ASP A 128 0.79 7.98 -13.36
N LEU A 129 0.85 9.24 -12.91
CA LEU A 129 -0.33 9.97 -12.42
C LEU A 129 -1.40 10.20 -13.50
N ASP A 130 -1.07 10.07 -14.78
CA ASP A 130 -2.05 10.13 -15.88
C ASP A 130 -2.77 8.79 -16.12
N GLN A 131 -2.35 7.72 -15.44
CA GLN A 131 -2.97 6.41 -15.56
C GLN A 131 -4.35 6.38 -14.92
N ALA A 132 -5.36 5.99 -15.69
CA ALA A 132 -6.71 5.79 -15.19
C ALA A 132 -6.85 4.43 -14.46
N LEU A 133 -7.69 4.40 -13.44
CA LEU A 133 -8.11 3.14 -12.80
C LEU A 133 -9.25 2.53 -13.60
N ASP A 134 -9.01 1.38 -14.22
CA ASP A 134 -10.03 0.64 -14.97
C ASP A 134 -10.88 -0.22 -14.01
N ILE A 135 -12.00 0.35 -13.58
CA ILE A 135 -12.94 -0.30 -12.65
C ILE A 135 -13.58 -1.55 -13.27
N ASP A 136 -13.84 -1.56 -14.59
CA ASP A 136 -14.44 -2.71 -15.25
C ASP A 136 -13.44 -3.88 -15.30
N ALA A 137 -12.20 -3.62 -15.64
CA ALA A 137 -11.14 -4.62 -15.59
C ALA A 137 -10.90 -5.14 -14.16
N LEU A 138 -10.91 -4.28 -13.15
CA LEU A 138 -10.83 -4.69 -11.75
C LEU A 138 -12.00 -5.58 -11.34
N THR A 139 -13.21 -5.21 -11.73
CA THR A 139 -14.43 -6.00 -11.45
C THR A 139 -14.33 -7.38 -12.06
N ALA A 140 -13.97 -7.48 -13.33
CA ALA A 140 -13.81 -8.76 -14.00
C ALA A 140 -12.75 -9.66 -13.34
N ARG A 141 -11.61 -9.08 -12.94
CA ARG A 141 -10.55 -9.80 -12.21
C ARG A 141 -11.00 -10.25 -10.82
N ALA A 142 -11.75 -9.41 -10.10
CA ALA A 142 -12.29 -9.74 -8.80
C ALA A 142 -13.28 -10.90 -8.86
N GLN A 143 -14.16 -10.93 -9.86
CA GLN A 143 -15.08 -12.03 -10.11
C GLN A 143 -14.33 -13.34 -10.41
N ALA A 144 -13.27 -13.28 -11.21
CA ALA A 144 -12.44 -14.44 -11.51
C ALA A 144 -11.68 -14.97 -10.27
N LEU A 145 -11.34 -14.11 -9.32
CA LEU A 145 -10.64 -14.46 -8.08
C LEU A 145 -11.58 -14.96 -6.97
N ALA A 146 -12.84 -14.56 -6.96
CA ALA A 146 -13.79 -14.86 -5.89
C ALA A 146 -13.88 -16.36 -5.54
N PRO A 147 -13.90 -17.33 -6.49
CA PRO A 147 -13.92 -18.75 -6.16
C PRO A 147 -12.67 -19.24 -5.41
N ARG A 148 -11.51 -18.61 -5.66
CA ARG A 148 -10.25 -18.96 -5.02
C ARG A 148 -10.11 -18.35 -3.62
N LEU A 149 -10.71 -17.17 -3.42
CA LEU A 149 -10.69 -16.44 -2.15
C LEU A 149 -11.78 -16.95 -1.19
N GLY A 150 -12.87 -17.52 -1.71
CA GLY A 150 -14.02 -17.90 -0.92
C GLY A 150 -14.94 -16.72 -0.55
N TYR A 151 -14.69 -15.52 -1.09
CA TYR A 151 -15.52 -14.32 -0.88
C TYR A 151 -15.42 -13.37 -2.08
N SER A 152 -16.40 -12.44 -2.20
CA SER A 152 -16.45 -11.46 -3.27
C SER A 152 -15.75 -10.15 -2.88
N LEU A 153 -15.01 -9.59 -3.83
CA LEU A 153 -14.37 -8.27 -3.71
C LEU A 153 -15.23 -7.12 -4.30
N GLU A 154 -16.40 -7.44 -4.88
CA GLU A 154 -17.21 -6.44 -5.60
C GLU A 154 -17.63 -5.26 -4.72
N ALA A 155 -17.95 -5.50 -3.45
CA ALA A 155 -18.32 -4.44 -2.53
C ALA A 155 -17.16 -3.45 -2.29
N LEU A 156 -15.92 -3.94 -2.23
CA LEU A 156 -14.74 -3.11 -2.10
C LEU A 156 -14.51 -2.28 -3.37
N ILE A 157 -14.63 -2.90 -4.55
CA ILE A 157 -14.43 -2.18 -5.81
C ILE A 157 -15.47 -1.06 -5.97
N LYS A 158 -16.74 -1.32 -5.63
CA LYS A 158 -17.81 -0.30 -5.67
C LYS A 158 -17.59 0.86 -4.68
N ALA A 159 -16.80 0.64 -3.63
CA ALA A 159 -16.47 1.66 -2.65
C ALA A 159 -15.26 2.53 -3.06
N ILE A 160 -14.53 2.16 -4.10
CA ILE A 160 -13.42 2.97 -4.64
C ILE A 160 -14.00 4.26 -5.21
N ARG A 161 -13.42 5.39 -4.80
CA ARG A 161 -13.81 6.73 -5.27
C ARG A 161 -12.57 7.55 -5.62
N PRO A 162 -12.66 8.50 -6.57
CA PRO A 162 -11.59 9.47 -6.80
C PRO A 162 -11.32 10.29 -5.54
N ALA A 163 -10.07 10.77 -5.37
CA ALA A 163 -9.68 11.66 -4.29
C ALA A 163 -10.51 12.95 -4.29
N THR A 164 -10.98 13.37 -3.11
CA THR A 164 -11.86 14.53 -2.91
C THR A 164 -11.13 15.76 -2.37
#